data_d928323a6d600d329e81224baac9f08a
#
_entry.id   d928323a6d600d329e81224baac9f08a
#
_cell.length_a   1.000
_cell.length_b   1.000
_cell.length_c   1.000
_cell.angle_alpha   90.00
_cell.angle_beta   90.00
_cell.angle_gamma   90.00
#
_symmetry.space_group_name_H-M   'P 1'
#
loop_
_entity.id
_entity.type
_entity.pdbx_description
1 polymer ?
#
loop_
_entity_poly.entity_id
_entity_poly.type
_entity_poly.pdbx_seq_one_letter_code
_entity_poly.pdbx_strand_id
1 'polypeptide(L)'
;QDMSAQEKKKAADYLQSKIGKLQGNRLEQYQYAIESLKSYQGIIFETGTLQDAINKARKENKPIFVDCFTSWCGPCHMMSTKVFPTKEAGDFFNPRFVNIKIDMEKGEGKELLKRWKIDAFPTYLILNSEGEVVYTSKGYIPAPELIKRMQEGLDSLKK
;
A
#
# COMPACT_ATOMS: atom_id res chain seq x y z
N GLN A 1 2.47 12.43 -0.24
CA GLN A 1 2.37 11.06 -0.75
C GLN A 1 3.13 10.11 0.14
N ASP A 2 2.55 8.96 0.34
CA ASP A 2 3.14 7.96 1.22
C ASP A 2 4.18 7.14 0.48
N MET A 3 5.27 6.89 1.15
CA MET A 3 6.34 6.04 0.60
C MET A 3 6.01 4.59 0.85
N SER A 4 6.30 3.74 -0.15
CA SER A 4 6.23 2.29 0.03
C SER A 4 7.34 1.83 0.98
N ALA A 5 7.24 0.60 1.49
CA ALA A 5 8.28 0.02 2.33
C ALA A 5 9.62 -0.08 1.60
N GLN A 6 9.60 -0.38 0.30
CA GLN A 6 10.82 -0.43 -0.50
C GLN A 6 11.45 0.94 -0.65
N GLU A 7 10.64 1.98 -0.88
CA GLU A 7 11.12 3.36 -0.96
C GLU A 7 11.70 3.81 0.38
N LYS A 8 11.05 3.45 1.50
CA LYS A 8 11.56 3.76 2.83
C LYS A 8 12.89 3.08 3.09
N LYS A 9 13.04 1.84 2.66
CA LYS A 9 14.31 1.11 2.79
C LYS A 9 15.41 1.78 1.98
N LYS A 10 15.14 2.17 0.73
CA LYS A 10 16.09 2.89 -0.11
C LYS A 10 16.49 4.23 0.50
N ALA A 11 15.52 4.95 1.06
CA ALA A 11 15.79 6.22 1.73
C ALA A 11 16.68 6.01 2.97
N ALA A 12 16.41 4.96 3.76
CA ALA A 12 17.23 4.61 4.92
C ALA A 12 18.67 4.28 4.51
N ASP A 13 18.85 3.49 3.45
CA ASP A 13 20.17 3.12 2.93
C ASP A 13 20.93 4.34 2.43
N TYR A 14 20.26 5.25 1.73
CA TYR A 14 20.87 6.51 1.29
C TYR A 14 21.33 7.36 2.47
N LEU A 15 20.48 7.53 3.49
CA LEU A 15 20.83 8.29 4.68
C LEU A 15 21.99 7.64 5.43
N GLN A 16 22.00 6.30 5.52
CA GLN A 16 23.09 5.56 6.17
C GLN A 16 24.42 5.85 5.46
N SER A 17 24.42 5.95 4.13
CA SER A 17 25.64 6.23 3.36
C SER A 17 26.22 7.63 3.62
N LYS A 18 25.42 8.55 4.15
CA LYS A 18 25.83 9.93 4.45
C LYS A 18 26.34 10.13 5.87
N ILE A 19 26.11 9.19 6.78
CA ILE A 19 26.40 9.34 8.21
C ILE A 19 27.90 9.62 8.47
N GLY A 20 28.80 8.96 7.76
CA GLY A 20 30.25 9.14 7.96
C GLY A 20 30.77 10.54 7.69
N LYS A 21 29.96 11.39 7.07
CA LYS A 21 30.32 12.78 6.70
C LYS A 21 29.69 13.82 7.61
N LEU A 22 28.90 13.40 8.61
CA LEU A 22 28.10 14.27 9.45
C LEU A 22 28.60 14.30 10.89
N GLN A 23 28.41 15.45 11.55
CA GLN A 23 28.75 15.63 12.95
C GLN A 23 27.63 16.35 13.70
N GLY A 24 27.55 16.13 15.02
CA GLY A 24 26.64 16.83 15.91
C GLY A 24 25.16 16.54 15.63
N ASN A 25 24.34 17.58 15.69
CA ASN A 25 22.86 17.46 15.59
C ASN A 25 22.39 16.86 14.27
N ARG A 26 23.13 17.07 13.19
CA ARG A 26 22.78 16.48 11.90
C ARG A 26 22.89 14.97 11.91
N LEU A 27 23.93 14.46 12.55
CA LEU A 27 24.12 13.00 12.71
C LEU A 27 22.92 12.39 13.45
N GLU A 28 22.53 13.00 14.57
CA GLU A 28 21.38 12.53 15.37
C GLU A 28 20.08 12.53 14.54
N GLN A 29 19.84 13.61 13.78
CA GLN A 29 18.65 13.72 12.93
C GLN A 29 18.62 12.62 11.87
N TYR A 30 19.75 12.32 11.23
CA TYR A 30 19.83 11.25 10.24
C TYR A 30 19.62 9.88 10.85
N GLN A 31 20.22 9.64 12.03
CA GLN A 31 20.04 8.38 12.73
C GLN A 31 18.59 8.14 13.14
N TYR A 32 17.93 9.19 13.64
CA TYR A 32 16.50 9.14 13.98
C TYR A 32 15.66 8.80 12.74
N ALA A 33 15.94 9.48 11.62
CA ALA A 33 15.20 9.24 10.36
C ALA A 33 15.39 7.80 9.89
N ILE A 34 16.60 7.26 9.96
CA ILE A 34 16.90 5.88 9.57
C ILE A 34 16.09 4.90 10.43
N GLU A 35 16.10 5.08 11.75
CA GLU A 35 15.34 4.19 12.65
C GLU A 35 13.85 4.27 12.39
N SER A 36 13.30 5.48 12.20
CA SER A 36 11.88 5.66 11.89
C SER A 36 11.48 4.94 10.62
N LEU A 37 12.34 4.97 9.58
CA LEU A 37 12.07 4.26 8.34
C LEU A 37 12.16 2.74 8.49
N LYS A 38 13.11 2.26 9.28
CA LYS A 38 13.29 0.82 9.51
C LYS A 38 12.23 0.21 10.43
N SER A 39 11.61 1.03 11.29
CA SER A 39 10.61 0.55 12.24
C SER A 39 9.18 0.52 11.69
N TYR A 40 8.99 0.85 10.42
CA TYR A 40 7.66 0.84 9.81
C TYR A 40 7.06 -0.57 9.85
N GLN A 41 5.86 -0.70 10.40
CA GLN A 41 5.17 -1.99 10.60
C GLN A 41 3.83 -2.09 9.86
N GLY A 42 3.45 -1.07 9.10
CA GLY A 42 2.18 -1.05 8.37
C GLY A 42 2.19 -1.86 7.08
N ILE A 43 1.18 -1.62 6.25
CA ILE A 43 1.05 -2.31 4.97
C ILE A 43 2.23 -1.94 4.05
N ILE A 44 2.84 -2.96 3.46
CA ILE A 44 3.90 -2.81 2.47
C ILE A 44 3.25 -2.76 1.09
N PHE A 45 3.33 -1.60 0.44
CA PHE A 45 2.81 -1.42 -0.92
C PHE A 45 3.93 -1.60 -1.93
N GLU A 46 3.68 -2.43 -2.94
CA GLU A 46 4.65 -2.68 -4.01
C GLU A 46 4.75 -1.48 -4.95
N THR A 47 5.93 -1.28 -5.52
CA THR A 47 6.16 -0.31 -6.58
C THR A 47 6.00 -1.01 -7.93
N GLY A 48 5.85 -0.22 -8.99
CA GLY A 48 5.72 -0.77 -10.35
C GLY A 48 4.30 -0.72 -10.87
N THR A 49 4.05 -1.51 -11.92
CA THR A 49 2.77 -1.53 -12.62
C THR A 49 1.82 -2.57 -12.03
N LEU A 50 0.56 -2.50 -12.47
CA LEU A 50 -0.41 -3.56 -12.16
C LEU A 50 0.10 -4.92 -12.64
N GLN A 51 0.71 -4.98 -13.82
CA GLN A 51 1.23 -6.24 -14.35
C GLN A 51 2.34 -6.80 -13.46
N ASP A 52 3.20 -5.94 -12.92
CA ASP A 52 4.24 -6.37 -11.97
C ASP A 52 3.60 -7.00 -10.72
N ALA A 53 2.54 -6.41 -10.23
CA ALA A 53 1.80 -6.94 -9.07
C ALA A 53 1.15 -8.28 -9.39
N ILE A 54 0.56 -8.41 -10.59
CA ILE A 54 -0.05 -9.67 -11.03
C ILE A 54 1.02 -10.77 -11.12
N ASN A 55 2.18 -10.46 -11.69
CA ASN A 55 3.27 -11.43 -11.81
C ASN A 55 3.74 -11.91 -10.43
N LYS A 56 3.87 -10.98 -9.49
CA LYS A 56 4.25 -11.31 -8.11
C LYS A 56 3.17 -12.13 -7.42
N ALA A 57 1.91 -11.77 -7.59
CA ALA A 57 0.78 -12.47 -7.00
C ALA A 57 0.71 -13.93 -7.48
N ARG A 58 0.95 -14.16 -8.76
CA ARG A 58 1.01 -15.52 -9.32
C ARG A 58 2.16 -16.32 -8.71
N LYS A 59 3.33 -15.70 -8.62
CA LYS A 59 4.52 -16.34 -8.06
C LYS A 59 4.33 -16.72 -6.60
N GLU A 60 3.70 -15.85 -5.82
CA GLU A 60 3.50 -16.05 -4.39
C GLU A 60 2.18 -16.72 -4.04
N ASN A 61 1.35 -16.96 -5.03
CA ASN A 61 0.01 -17.55 -4.88
C ASN A 61 -0.84 -16.73 -3.90
N LYS A 62 -0.93 -15.43 -4.14
CA LYS A 62 -1.69 -14.48 -3.31
C LYS A 62 -2.65 -13.66 -4.17
N PRO A 63 -3.79 -13.23 -3.61
CA PRO A 63 -4.61 -12.21 -4.25
C PRO A 63 -3.94 -10.84 -4.13
N ILE A 64 -4.49 -9.86 -4.83
CA ILE A 64 -3.96 -8.49 -4.86
C ILE A 64 -4.94 -7.56 -4.15
N PHE A 65 -4.43 -6.76 -3.21
CA PHE A 65 -5.19 -5.66 -2.62
C PHE A 65 -4.80 -4.37 -3.34
N VAL A 66 -5.80 -3.64 -3.85
CA VAL A 66 -5.58 -2.38 -4.58
C VAL A 66 -6.25 -1.24 -3.84
N ASP A 67 -5.47 -0.21 -3.50
CA ASP A 67 -5.99 1.06 -3.03
C ASP A 67 -6.05 2.02 -4.22
N CYS A 68 -7.27 2.28 -4.69
CA CYS A 68 -7.53 3.22 -5.78
C CYS A 68 -7.77 4.60 -5.19
N PHE A 69 -6.84 5.52 -5.41
CA PHE A 69 -6.88 6.84 -4.78
C PHE A 69 -6.66 7.97 -5.77
N THR A 70 -6.83 9.20 -5.30
CA THR A 70 -6.42 10.41 -5.99
C THR A 70 -5.65 11.29 -5.02
N SER A 71 -4.80 12.19 -5.55
CA SER A 71 -3.94 13.03 -4.71
C SER A 71 -4.71 14.08 -3.92
N TRP A 72 -5.90 14.49 -4.38
CA TRP A 72 -6.72 15.53 -3.74
C TRP A 72 -7.74 14.97 -2.74
N CYS A 73 -7.82 13.69 -2.59
CA CYS A 73 -8.87 13.03 -1.80
C CYS A 73 -8.52 13.02 -0.31
N GLY A 74 -9.32 13.71 0.52
CA GLY A 74 -9.13 13.77 1.96
C GLY A 74 -9.22 12.40 2.64
N PRO A 75 -10.29 11.62 2.41
CA PRO A 75 -10.39 10.27 2.98
C PRO A 75 -9.25 9.34 2.57
N CYS A 76 -8.72 9.49 1.34
CA CYS A 76 -7.55 8.72 0.89
C CYS A 76 -6.34 9.05 1.77
N HIS A 77 -6.12 10.33 2.04
CA HIS A 77 -5.03 10.77 2.91
C HIS A 77 -5.19 10.24 4.34
N MET A 78 -6.41 10.23 4.84
CA MET A 78 -6.71 9.68 6.17
C MET A 78 -6.36 8.18 6.26
N MET A 79 -6.68 7.42 5.22
CA MET A 79 -6.32 6.00 5.16
C MET A 79 -4.80 5.83 5.17
N SER A 80 -4.10 6.60 4.36
CA SER A 80 -2.65 6.51 4.22
C SER A 80 -1.88 6.92 5.49
N THR A 81 -2.43 7.84 6.28
CA THR A 81 -1.75 8.35 7.47
C THR A 81 -2.19 7.67 8.76
N LYS A 82 -3.42 7.15 8.83
CA LYS A 82 -3.99 6.64 10.09
C LYS A 82 -4.36 5.16 10.08
N VAL A 83 -4.57 4.56 8.91
CA VAL A 83 -5.02 3.17 8.82
C VAL A 83 -3.93 2.26 8.28
N PHE A 84 -3.44 2.53 7.08
CA PHE A 84 -2.44 1.68 6.43
C PHE A 84 -1.13 1.54 7.21
N PRO A 85 -0.63 2.58 7.93
CA PRO A 85 0.62 2.46 8.68
C PRO A 85 0.51 1.68 9.98
N THR A 86 -0.68 1.27 10.40
CA THR A 86 -0.83 0.55 11.68
C THR A 86 -0.22 -0.85 11.60
N LYS A 87 0.29 -1.31 12.75
CA LYS A 87 0.82 -2.67 12.86
C LYS A 87 -0.26 -3.71 12.56
N GLU A 88 -1.48 -3.51 13.06
CA GLU A 88 -2.57 -4.47 12.83
C GLU A 88 -2.90 -4.60 11.35
N ALA A 89 -2.89 -3.49 10.59
CA ALA A 89 -3.10 -3.55 9.16
C ALA A 89 -1.95 -4.28 8.47
N GLY A 90 -0.70 -3.95 8.81
CA GLY A 90 0.47 -4.62 8.25
C GLY A 90 0.47 -6.12 8.51
N ASP A 91 0.17 -6.52 9.75
CA ASP A 91 0.13 -7.93 10.14
C ASP A 91 -0.94 -8.72 9.39
N PHE A 92 -2.05 -8.08 9.06
CA PHE A 92 -3.11 -8.74 8.29
C PHE A 92 -2.81 -8.77 6.79
N PHE A 93 -2.48 -7.61 6.22
CA PHE A 93 -2.38 -7.46 4.76
C PHE A 93 -1.11 -8.06 4.16
N ASN A 94 0.03 -7.88 4.81
CA ASN A 94 1.31 -8.29 4.22
C ASN A 94 1.43 -9.78 3.95
N PRO A 95 1.02 -10.68 4.86
CA PRO A 95 1.11 -12.11 4.54
C PRO A 95 0.02 -12.60 3.59
N ARG A 96 -1.09 -11.88 3.43
CA ARG A 96 -2.26 -12.33 2.68
C ARG A 96 -2.37 -11.81 1.26
N PHE A 97 -1.79 -10.64 1.00
CA PHE A 97 -1.95 -9.94 -0.28
C PHE A 97 -0.62 -9.47 -0.85
N VAL A 98 -0.60 -9.33 -2.16
CA VAL A 98 0.30 -8.38 -2.81
C VAL A 98 -0.46 -7.05 -2.79
N ASN A 99 0.10 -6.03 -2.14
CA ASN A 99 -0.59 -4.76 -1.90
C ASN A 99 -0.06 -3.69 -2.85
N ILE A 100 -0.94 -2.97 -3.53
CA ILE A 100 -0.58 -1.89 -4.43
C ILE A 100 -1.49 -0.68 -4.23
N LYS A 101 -0.94 0.50 -4.51
CA LYS A 101 -1.68 1.76 -4.56
C LYS A 101 -1.63 2.28 -5.99
N ILE A 102 -2.76 2.69 -6.52
CA ILE A 102 -2.83 3.24 -7.88
C ILE A 102 -3.52 4.59 -7.84
N ASP A 103 -2.82 5.62 -8.33
CA ASP A 103 -3.41 6.95 -8.52
C ASP A 103 -4.29 6.89 -9.77
N MET A 104 -5.59 7.03 -9.59
CA MET A 104 -6.57 6.86 -10.66
C MET A 104 -6.54 8.01 -11.68
N GLU A 105 -5.78 9.05 -11.42
CA GLU A 105 -5.65 10.20 -12.34
C GLU A 105 -4.29 10.26 -13.03
N LYS A 106 -3.42 9.28 -12.79
CA LYS A 106 -2.07 9.26 -13.35
C LYS A 106 -1.72 7.92 -13.97
N GLY A 107 -0.92 7.95 -15.03
CA GLY A 107 -0.42 6.74 -15.66
C GLY A 107 -1.51 5.76 -16.03
N GLU A 108 -1.28 4.49 -15.73
CA GLU A 108 -2.24 3.41 -16.01
C GLU A 108 -3.55 3.56 -15.24
N GLY A 109 -3.56 4.33 -14.15
CA GLY A 109 -4.76 4.56 -13.35
C GLY A 109 -5.90 5.18 -14.14
N LYS A 110 -5.59 6.01 -15.13
CA LYS A 110 -6.62 6.64 -15.98
C LYS A 110 -7.45 5.62 -16.75
N GLU A 111 -6.82 4.59 -17.28
CA GLU A 111 -7.50 3.52 -18.00
C GLU A 111 -8.19 2.58 -17.02
N LEU A 112 -7.54 2.25 -15.92
CA LEU A 112 -8.07 1.35 -14.91
C LEU A 112 -9.32 1.92 -14.23
N LEU A 113 -9.37 3.24 -14.04
CA LEU A 113 -10.56 3.92 -13.54
C LEU A 113 -11.79 3.56 -14.37
N LYS A 114 -11.64 3.58 -15.68
CA LYS A 114 -12.73 3.26 -16.62
C LYS A 114 -13.02 1.76 -16.65
N ARG A 115 -11.97 0.95 -16.72
CA ARG A 115 -12.09 -0.52 -16.80
C ARG A 115 -12.80 -1.08 -15.57
N TRP A 116 -12.41 -0.60 -14.40
CA TRP A 116 -12.97 -1.06 -13.12
C TRP A 116 -14.20 -0.27 -12.68
N LYS A 117 -14.61 0.75 -13.46
CA LYS A 117 -15.77 1.60 -13.17
C LYS A 117 -15.69 2.22 -11.78
N ILE A 118 -14.53 2.78 -11.45
CA ILE A 118 -14.31 3.43 -10.15
C ILE A 118 -15.07 4.77 -10.14
N ASP A 119 -15.94 4.95 -9.16
CA ASP A 119 -16.82 6.12 -9.04
C ASP A 119 -16.66 6.87 -7.71
N ALA A 120 -15.79 6.42 -6.84
CA ALA A 120 -15.54 7.04 -5.54
C ALA A 120 -14.11 6.79 -5.10
N PHE A 121 -13.62 7.65 -4.20
CA PHE A 121 -12.24 7.51 -3.67
C PHE A 121 -12.25 7.67 -2.15
N PRO A 122 -11.50 6.83 -1.42
CA PRO A 122 -10.78 5.68 -1.94
C PRO A 122 -11.73 4.52 -2.28
N THR A 123 -11.33 3.70 -3.24
CA THR A 123 -11.98 2.42 -3.53
C THR A 123 -10.94 1.32 -3.35
N TYR A 124 -11.31 0.27 -2.62
CA TYR A 124 -10.44 -0.88 -2.37
C TYR A 124 -10.94 -2.07 -3.16
N LEU A 125 -10.03 -2.72 -3.85
CA LEU A 125 -10.35 -3.91 -4.62
C LEU A 125 -9.54 -5.08 -4.12
N ILE A 126 -10.12 -6.27 -4.19
CA ILE A 126 -9.35 -7.51 -4.17
C ILE A 126 -9.41 -8.05 -5.60
N LEU A 127 -8.24 -8.32 -6.17
CA LEU A 127 -8.11 -8.98 -7.46
C LEU A 127 -7.62 -10.39 -7.22
N ASN A 128 -8.09 -11.33 -8.04
CA ASN A 128 -7.49 -12.66 -8.04
C ASN A 128 -6.13 -12.60 -8.77
N SER A 129 -5.42 -13.72 -8.84
CA SER A 129 -4.09 -13.75 -9.47
C SER A 129 -4.13 -13.57 -10.99
N GLU A 130 -5.32 -13.57 -11.59
CA GLU A 130 -5.53 -13.24 -12.99
C GLU A 130 -5.77 -11.73 -13.21
N GLY A 131 -5.88 -10.95 -12.13
CA GLY A 131 -6.15 -9.53 -12.22
C GLY A 131 -7.63 -9.17 -12.31
N GLU A 132 -8.52 -10.12 -12.05
CA GLU A 132 -9.96 -9.87 -12.09
C GLU A 132 -10.46 -9.38 -10.73
N VAL A 133 -11.38 -8.41 -10.73
CA VAL A 133 -11.96 -7.84 -9.50
C VAL A 133 -12.94 -8.86 -8.91
N VAL A 134 -12.68 -9.25 -7.65
CA VAL A 134 -13.52 -10.22 -6.94
C VAL A 134 -14.19 -9.63 -5.71
N TYR A 135 -13.77 -8.46 -5.25
CA TYR A 135 -14.36 -7.78 -4.09
C TYR A 135 -14.11 -6.28 -4.19
N THR A 136 -15.06 -5.46 -3.76
CA THR A 136 -14.96 -4.00 -3.78
C THR A 136 -15.50 -3.41 -2.48
N SER A 137 -14.80 -2.41 -1.94
CA SER A 137 -15.27 -1.61 -0.81
C SER A 137 -14.82 -0.16 -1.00
N LYS A 138 -15.46 0.79 -0.32
CA LYS A 138 -15.23 2.22 -0.57
C LYS A 138 -15.22 3.03 0.72
N GLY A 139 -14.53 4.16 0.65
CA GLY A 139 -14.58 5.21 1.65
C GLY A 139 -13.56 5.05 2.77
N TYR A 140 -13.62 5.97 3.73
CA TYR A 140 -12.78 5.87 4.92
C TYR A 140 -13.26 4.72 5.79
N ILE A 141 -12.35 3.81 6.12
CA ILE A 141 -12.67 2.63 6.92
C ILE A 141 -11.58 2.45 7.98
N PRO A 142 -11.92 2.47 9.28
CA PRO A 142 -10.93 2.19 10.33
C PRO A 142 -10.31 0.79 10.16
N ALA A 143 -9.10 0.62 10.67
CA ALA A 143 -8.34 -0.62 10.47
C ALA A 143 -9.10 -1.89 10.86
N PRO A 144 -9.78 -2.00 12.02
CA PRO A 144 -10.50 -3.23 12.35
C PRO A 144 -11.60 -3.58 11.35
N GLU A 145 -12.35 -2.57 10.89
CA GLU A 145 -13.43 -2.78 9.93
C GLU A 145 -12.89 -3.13 8.54
N LEU A 146 -11.80 -2.47 8.13
CA LEU A 146 -11.15 -2.78 6.85
C LEU A 146 -10.67 -4.23 6.83
N ILE A 147 -10.04 -4.69 7.91
CA ILE A 147 -9.58 -6.07 8.05
C ILE A 147 -10.76 -7.03 7.94
N LYS A 148 -11.86 -6.73 8.62
CA LYS A 148 -13.07 -7.56 8.58
C LYS A 148 -13.61 -7.69 7.15
N ARG A 149 -13.72 -6.56 6.44
CA ARG A 149 -14.22 -6.55 5.06
C ARG A 149 -13.30 -7.32 4.11
N MET A 150 -11.99 -7.12 4.26
CA MET A 150 -11.04 -7.83 3.41
C MET A 150 -11.01 -9.33 3.71
N GLN A 151 -11.24 -9.73 4.97
CA GLN A 151 -11.38 -11.14 5.31
C GLN A 151 -12.62 -11.74 4.63
N GLU A 152 -13.73 -11.01 4.61
CA GLU A 152 -14.94 -11.43 3.89
C GLU A 152 -14.67 -11.64 2.40
N GLY A 153 -13.91 -10.69 1.80
CA GLY A 153 -13.50 -10.80 0.41
C GLY A 153 -12.62 -12.02 0.15
N LEU A 154 -11.67 -12.30 1.05
CA LEU A 154 -10.83 -13.50 0.96
C LEU A 154 -11.65 -14.77 1.10
N ASP A 155 -12.61 -14.80 2.01
CA ASP A 155 -13.45 -15.98 2.22
C ASP A 155 -14.27 -16.28 0.97
N SER A 156 -14.71 -15.26 0.24
CA SER A 156 -15.45 -15.46 -1.01
C SER A 156 -14.61 -16.10 -2.10
N LEU A 157 -13.29 -15.96 -2.06
CA LEU A 157 -12.38 -16.59 -3.03
C LEU A 157 -12.23 -18.10 -2.84
N LYS A 158 -12.55 -18.59 -1.65
CA LYS A 158 -12.40 -20.01 -1.31
C LYS A 158 -13.62 -20.86 -1.72
N LYS A 159 -14.65 -20.22 -2.23
CA LYS A 159 -15.88 -20.91 -2.63
C LYS A 159 -15.84 -21.33 -4.10
#